data_1a4a29b28d3652096652ce836d1d10f0
#
_entry.id   1a4a29b28d3652096652ce836d1d10f0
#
_cell.length_a   1.000
_cell.length_b   1.000
_cell.length_c   1.000
_cell.angle_alpha   90.00
_cell.angle_beta   90.00
_cell.angle_gamma   90.00
#
_symmetry.space_group_name_H-M   'P 1'
#
loop_
_entity.id
_entity.type
_entity.pdbx_description
1 polymer ?
#
loop_
_entity_poly.entity_id
_entity_poly.type
_entity_poly.pdbx_seq_one_letter_code
_entity_poly.pdbx_strand_id
1 'polypeptide(L)'
;GALRPLCVFDKERLPYKAKITATQSWNDIPTCESAGLPVEYLMLRGIFMTPGATEDQVKYYLDLFQKVRALPEWKAFMEEGAFKQTNLSGKEFVDWLTKAEQQHRDLMKEAGFLAN
;
A
#
# COMPACT_ATOMS: atom_id res chain seq x y z
N GLY A 1 7.74 9.46 -23.32
CA GLY A 1 7.19 8.35 -22.56
C GLY A 1 5.81 7.96 -23.01
N ALA A 2 5.49 6.67 -22.90
CA ALA A 2 4.19 6.13 -23.28
C ALA A 2 3.07 6.50 -22.27
N LEU A 3 3.44 6.83 -21.03
CA LEU A 3 2.50 7.16 -19.95
C LEU A 3 2.95 8.41 -19.19
N ARG A 4 1.97 9.18 -18.70
CA ARG A 4 2.19 10.34 -17.83
C ARG A 4 1.45 10.08 -16.52
N PRO A 5 2.13 9.97 -15.37
CA PRO A 5 1.45 9.89 -14.07
C PRO A 5 0.77 11.23 -13.76
N LEU A 6 -0.45 11.16 -13.25
CA LEU A 6 -1.25 12.35 -12.90
C LEU A 6 -1.21 12.63 -11.40
N CYS A 7 -1.45 11.61 -10.58
CA CYS A 7 -1.40 11.71 -9.12
C CYS A 7 -1.25 10.34 -8.46
N VAL A 8 -0.96 10.34 -7.15
CA VAL A 8 -0.97 9.15 -6.31
C VAL A 8 -2.16 9.20 -5.34
N PHE A 9 -2.83 8.05 -5.14
CA PHE A 9 -3.99 7.92 -4.23
C PHE A 9 -3.56 7.73 -2.77
N ASP A 10 -2.65 8.58 -2.30
CA ASP A 10 -2.14 8.57 -0.94
C ASP A 10 -2.18 10.00 -0.36
N LYS A 11 -2.15 10.11 0.97
CA LYS A 11 -2.03 11.39 1.69
C LYS A 11 -0.71 12.09 1.43
N GLU A 12 0.33 11.31 1.15
CA GLU A 12 1.69 11.77 0.94
C GLU A 12 2.20 11.39 -0.44
N ARG A 13 3.10 12.21 -0.97
CA ARG A 13 3.83 11.88 -2.19
C ARG A 13 4.76 10.69 -1.95
N LEU A 14 5.05 9.94 -3.00
CA LEU A 14 6.09 8.90 -2.93
C LEU A 14 7.42 9.53 -2.50
N PRO A 15 8.16 8.91 -1.55
CA PRO A 15 9.39 9.51 -1.01
C PRO A 15 10.59 9.39 -1.95
N TYR A 16 10.47 8.65 -3.04
CA TYR A 16 11.56 8.26 -3.92
C TYR A 16 11.98 9.38 -4.86
N LYS A 17 13.28 9.69 -4.88
CA LYS A 17 13.89 10.74 -5.70
C LYS A 17 14.51 10.23 -6.99
N ALA A 18 14.43 8.92 -7.24
CA ALA A 18 14.90 8.33 -8.50
C ALA A 18 14.15 8.96 -9.69
N LYS A 19 14.91 9.31 -10.73
CA LYS A 19 14.36 9.92 -11.94
C LYS A 19 13.57 8.92 -12.76
N ILE A 20 12.34 9.28 -13.10
CA ILE A 20 11.46 8.54 -14.01
C ILE A 20 11.47 9.11 -15.42
N THR A 21 11.88 10.39 -15.56
CA THR A 21 12.15 11.07 -16.83
C THR A 21 13.42 11.91 -16.69
N ALA A 22 13.84 12.61 -17.73
CA ALA A 22 14.98 13.51 -17.67
C ALA A 22 14.82 14.61 -16.59
N THR A 23 13.59 15.03 -16.29
CA THR A 23 13.30 16.17 -15.42
C THR A 23 12.48 15.83 -14.19
N GLN A 24 11.83 14.65 -14.12
CA GLN A 24 10.90 14.27 -13.05
C GLN A 24 11.35 13.03 -12.29
N SER A 25 11.09 13.00 -10.98
CA SER A 25 11.23 11.87 -10.07
C SER A 25 9.86 11.38 -9.59
N TRP A 26 9.83 10.24 -8.92
CA TRP A 26 8.59 9.75 -8.28
C TRP A 26 7.99 10.76 -7.29
N ASN A 27 8.84 11.47 -6.55
CA ASN A 27 8.42 12.47 -5.56
C ASN A 27 7.77 13.72 -6.18
N ASP A 28 7.97 13.96 -7.46
CA ASP A 28 7.34 15.11 -8.16
C ASP A 28 5.87 14.86 -8.49
N ILE A 29 5.40 13.60 -8.44
CA ILE A 29 4.00 13.24 -8.70
C ILE A 29 3.15 13.74 -7.53
N PRO A 30 2.13 14.61 -7.76
CA PRO A 30 1.27 15.11 -6.69
C PRO A 30 0.38 14.03 -6.08
N THR A 31 -0.17 14.27 -4.90
CA THR A 31 -1.28 13.47 -4.40
C THR A 31 -2.56 13.81 -5.16
N CYS A 32 -3.49 12.85 -5.27
CA CYS A 32 -4.78 13.12 -5.94
C CYS A 32 -5.58 14.20 -5.19
N GLU A 33 -5.49 14.24 -3.86
CA GLU A 33 -6.08 15.29 -3.05
C GLU A 33 -5.55 16.69 -3.44
N SER A 34 -4.23 16.85 -3.56
CA SER A 34 -3.61 18.12 -3.97
C SER A 34 -3.92 18.49 -5.44
N ALA A 35 -4.30 17.51 -6.25
CA ALA A 35 -4.74 17.69 -7.64
C ALA A 35 -6.26 17.94 -7.78
N GLY A 36 -6.99 18.09 -6.67
CA GLY A 36 -8.42 18.39 -6.66
C GLY A 36 -9.34 17.17 -6.60
N LEU A 37 -8.80 15.97 -6.44
CA LEU A 37 -9.56 14.73 -6.26
C LEU A 37 -9.33 14.20 -4.83
N PRO A 38 -10.22 14.47 -3.86
CA PRO A 38 -10.04 14.10 -2.45
C PRO A 38 -10.36 12.62 -2.22
N VAL A 39 -9.60 11.74 -2.88
CA VAL A 39 -9.73 10.28 -2.76
C VAL A 39 -8.41 9.69 -2.33
N GLU A 40 -8.45 8.87 -1.28
CA GLU A 40 -7.35 8.02 -0.84
C GLU A 40 -7.74 6.55 -1.11
N TYR A 41 -6.86 5.83 -1.77
CA TYR A 41 -7.03 4.42 -2.01
C TYR A 41 -5.68 3.71 -1.98
N LEU A 42 -5.44 2.92 -0.93
CA LEU A 42 -4.22 2.16 -0.76
C LEU A 42 -4.46 0.70 -1.16
N MET A 43 -3.74 0.26 -2.18
CA MET A 43 -3.79 -1.13 -2.63
C MET A 43 -3.17 -2.04 -1.57
N LEU A 44 -3.97 -2.95 -1.02
CA LEU A 44 -3.48 -3.97 -0.10
C LEU A 44 -2.60 -5.00 -0.80
N ARG A 45 -1.43 -5.26 -0.22
CA ARG A 45 -0.63 -6.46 -0.44
C ARG A 45 -0.35 -7.07 0.92
N GLY A 46 -0.94 -8.23 1.18
CA GLY A 46 -0.88 -8.85 2.50
C GLY A 46 -0.50 -10.32 2.42
N ILE A 47 0.06 -10.84 3.51
CA ILE A 47 0.36 -12.25 3.72
C ILE A 47 -0.51 -12.71 4.87
N PHE A 48 -1.21 -13.80 4.65
CA PHE A 48 -2.14 -14.39 5.63
C PHE A 48 -1.68 -15.80 5.96
N MET A 49 -1.89 -16.17 7.21
CA MET A 49 -1.67 -17.56 7.65
C MET A 49 -2.99 -18.31 7.64
N THR A 50 -2.89 -19.65 7.57
CA THR A 50 -4.06 -20.52 7.68
C THR A 50 -4.74 -20.37 9.04
N PRO A 51 -6.06 -20.53 9.12
CA PRO A 51 -6.75 -20.62 10.40
C PRO A 51 -6.14 -21.71 11.30
N GLY A 52 -6.03 -21.41 12.59
CA GLY A 52 -5.44 -22.32 13.58
C GLY A 52 -3.90 -22.24 13.70
N ALA A 53 -3.25 -21.32 12.99
CA ALA A 53 -1.84 -21.02 13.24
C ALA A 53 -1.63 -20.55 14.68
N THR A 54 -0.61 -21.09 15.36
CA THR A 54 -0.28 -20.71 16.73
C THR A 54 0.38 -19.32 16.79
N GLU A 55 0.35 -18.69 17.96
CA GLU A 55 1.01 -17.40 18.18
C GLU A 55 2.53 -17.49 17.89
N ASP A 56 3.18 -18.59 18.26
CA ASP A 56 4.60 -18.79 17.99
C ASP A 56 4.89 -18.89 16.48
N GLN A 57 4.02 -19.54 15.72
CA GLN A 57 4.14 -19.60 14.26
C GLN A 57 3.97 -18.21 13.65
N VAL A 58 2.96 -17.46 14.08
CA VAL A 58 2.75 -16.07 13.64
C VAL A 58 3.96 -15.21 13.97
N LYS A 59 4.46 -15.28 15.21
CA LYS A 59 5.63 -14.53 15.65
C LYS A 59 6.86 -14.86 14.83
N TYR A 60 7.11 -16.13 14.53
CA TYR A 60 8.24 -16.55 13.70
C TYR A 60 8.25 -15.83 12.34
N TYR A 61 7.12 -15.80 11.65
CA TYR A 61 7.02 -15.15 10.34
C TYR A 61 7.09 -13.61 10.44
N LEU A 62 6.51 -13.02 11.48
CA LEU A 62 6.64 -11.58 11.71
C LEU A 62 8.11 -11.19 11.90
N ASP A 63 8.85 -11.92 12.72
CA ASP A 63 10.27 -11.69 12.97
C ASP A 63 11.10 -11.90 11.67
N LEU A 64 10.76 -12.91 10.87
CA LEU A 64 11.39 -13.17 9.58
C LEU A 64 11.17 -12.01 8.60
N PHE A 65 9.93 -11.57 8.41
CA PHE A 65 9.61 -10.45 7.52
C PHE A 65 10.25 -9.14 7.99
N GLN A 66 10.33 -8.93 9.29
CA GLN A 66 10.99 -7.76 9.84
C GLN A 66 12.50 -7.74 9.48
N LYS A 67 13.16 -8.87 9.57
CA LYS A 67 14.58 -9.03 9.15
C LYS A 67 14.73 -8.79 7.64
N VAL A 68 13.89 -9.40 6.81
CA VAL A 68 13.93 -9.22 5.35
C VAL A 68 13.73 -7.75 4.98
N ARG A 69 12.76 -7.07 5.59
CA ARG A 69 12.46 -5.65 5.33
C ARG A 69 13.60 -4.70 5.74
N ALA A 70 14.48 -5.12 6.66
CA ALA A 70 15.64 -4.33 7.04
C ALA A 70 16.78 -4.41 6.02
N LEU A 71 16.77 -5.39 5.12
CA LEU A 71 17.84 -5.60 4.13
C LEU A 71 17.87 -4.47 3.08
N PRO A 72 19.08 -4.07 2.65
CA PRO A 72 19.24 -3.09 1.57
C PRO A 72 18.55 -3.53 0.27
N GLU A 73 18.59 -4.81 -0.05
CA GLU A 73 17.98 -5.40 -1.26
C GLU A 73 16.46 -5.23 -1.25
N TRP A 74 15.81 -5.40 -0.09
CA TRP A 74 14.39 -5.14 0.05
C TRP A 74 14.06 -3.66 -0.20
N LYS A 75 14.84 -2.76 0.37
CA LYS A 75 14.66 -1.32 0.17
C LYS A 75 14.82 -0.92 -1.30
N ALA A 76 15.85 -1.46 -1.95
CA ALA A 76 16.08 -1.23 -3.37
C ALA A 76 14.92 -1.74 -4.22
N PHE A 77 14.42 -2.95 -3.97
CA PHE A 77 13.25 -3.52 -4.63
C PHE A 77 12.00 -2.65 -4.47
N MET A 78 11.74 -2.16 -3.26
CA MET A 78 10.58 -1.30 -2.98
C MET A 78 10.68 0.06 -3.67
N GLU A 79 11.90 0.63 -3.75
CA GLU A 79 12.15 1.88 -4.46
C GLU A 79 12.03 1.72 -5.97
N GLU A 80 12.60 0.66 -6.55
CA GLU A 80 12.52 0.36 -7.98
C GLU A 80 11.07 0.22 -8.45
N GLY A 81 10.24 -0.47 -7.66
CA GLY A 81 8.81 -0.63 -7.93
C GLY A 81 7.94 0.57 -7.51
N ALA A 82 8.53 1.61 -6.92
CA ALA A 82 7.82 2.74 -6.32
C ALA A 82 6.72 2.30 -5.34
N PHE A 83 6.98 1.24 -4.55
CA PHE A 83 6.04 0.69 -3.60
C PHE A 83 6.07 1.45 -2.26
N LYS A 84 4.89 1.69 -1.69
CA LYS A 84 4.80 2.22 -0.32
C LYS A 84 5.29 1.18 0.68
N GLN A 85 6.14 1.60 1.62
CA GLN A 85 6.75 0.72 2.62
C GLN A 85 5.95 0.60 3.93
N THR A 86 4.67 0.95 3.93
CA THR A 86 3.79 0.76 5.10
C THR A 86 3.78 -0.72 5.50
N ASN A 87 3.86 -0.97 6.80
CA ASN A 87 3.76 -2.31 7.36
C ASN A 87 2.84 -2.29 8.56
N LEU A 88 1.80 -3.08 8.48
CA LEU A 88 0.86 -3.31 9.57
C LEU A 88 0.87 -4.80 9.90
N SER A 89 0.73 -5.14 11.18
CA SER A 89 0.64 -6.52 11.64
C SER A 89 -0.28 -6.63 12.85
N GLY A 90 -0.70 -7.86 13.19
CA GLY A 90 -1.55 -8.12 14.35
C GLY A 90 -2.82 -7.27 14.34
N LYS A 91 -3.16 -6.69 15.50
CA LYS A 91 -4.39 -5.91 15.67
C LYS A 91 -4.47 -4.70 14.74
N GLU A 92 -3.38 -3.97 14.53
CA GLU A 92 -3.38 -2.80 13.63
C GLU A 92 -3.75 -3.20 12.20
N PHE A 93 -3.27 -4.35 11.74
CA PHE A 93 -3.61 -4.87 10.41
C PHE A 93 -5.09 -5.28 10.34
N VAL A 94 -5.62 -5.94 11.36
CA VAL A 94 -7.04 -6.32 11.43
C VAL A 94 -7.93 -5.07 11.44
N ASP A 95 -7.60 -4.06 12.23
CA ASP A 95 -8.36 -2.81 12.31
C ASP A 95 -8.37 -2.08 10.94
N TRP A 96 -7.23 -2.07 10.26
CA TRP A 96 -7.12 -1.51 8.92
C TRP A 96 -7.95 -2.29 7.90
N LEU A 97 -7.88 -3.63 7.91
CA LEU A 97 -8.67 -4.50 7.03
C LEU A 97 -10.17 -4.29 7.21
N THR A 98 -10.64 -4.21 8.46
CA THR A 98 -12.05 -3.99 8.77
C THR A 98 -12.55 -2.67 8.16
N LYS A 99 -11.76 -1.60 8.28
CA LYS A 99 -12.10 -0.30 7.67
C LYS A 99 -12.08 -0.37 6.14
N ALA A 100 -11.06 -1.01 5.58
CA ALA A 100 -10.93 -1.16 4.13
C ALA A 100 -12.08 -2.01 3.55
N GLU A 101 -12.49 -3.09 4.22
CA GLU A 101 -13.64 -3.89 3.82
C GLU A 101 -14.93 -3.07 3.82
N GLN A 102 -15.19 -2.31 4.88
CA GLN A 102 -16.37 -1.46 4.95
C GLN A 102 -16.39 -0.42 3.83
N GLN A 103 -15.26 0.26 3.59
CA GLN A 103 -15.12 1.22 2.49
C GLN A 103 -15.43 0.58 1.13
N HIS A 104 -14.90 -0.61 0.87
CA HIS A 104 -15.17 -1.32 -0.38
C HIS A 104 -16.63 -1.73 -0.51
N ARG A 105 -17.26 -2.19 0.58
CA ARG A 105 -18.69 -2.51 0.58
C ARG A 105 -19.54 -1.31 0.23
N ASP A 106 -19.24 -0.16 0.83
CA ASP A 106 -19.99 1.08 0.59
C ASP A 106 -19.82 1.54 -0.88
N LEU A 107 -18.60 1.56 -1.39
CA LEU A 107 -18.32 1.90 -2.79
C LEU A 107 -18.98 0.92 -3.78
N MET A 108 -18.92 -0.38 -3.52
CA MET A 108 -19.55 -1.39 -4.36
C MET A 108 -21.08 -1.27 -4.33
N LYS A 109 -21.65 -0.95 -3.17
CA LYS A 109 -23.08 -0.71 -3.03
C LYS A 109 -23.52 0.51 -3.84
N GLU A 110 -22.79 1.62 -3.70
CA GLU A 110 -23.04 2.86 -4.45
C GLU A 110 -22.93 2.64 -5.97
N ALA A 111 -21.94 1.85 -6.40
CA ALA A 111 -21.75 1.49 -7.80
C ALA A 111 -22.71 0.41 -8.33
N GLY A 112 -23.57 -0.16 -7.48
CA GLY A 112 -24.54 -1.20 -7.89
C GLY A 112 -23.91 -2.60 -8.10
N PHE A 113 -22.73 -2.86 -7.53
CA PHE A 113 -22.02 -4.14 -7.70
C PHE A 113 -22.24 -5.13 -6.54
N LEU A 114 -22.91 -4.73 -5.46
CA LEU A 114 -23.32 -5.69 -4.43
C LEU A 114 -24.64 -6.35 -4.86
N ALA A 115 -24.64 -7.69 -4.92
CA ALA A 115 -25.86 -8.46 -4.95
C ALA A 115 -26.64 -8.25 -3.64
N ASN A 116 -27.96 -8.03 -3.74
CA ASN A 116 -28.87 -7.95 -2.59
C ASN A 116 -28.99 -9.31 -1.91
#